data_a64bfb469fa07dd006af677d5b9a06f5
#
_entry.id   a64bfb469fa07dd006af677d5b9a06f5
#
_cell.length_a   1.000
_cell.length_b   1.000
_cell.length_c   1.000
_cell.angle_alpha   90.00
_cell.angle_beta   90.00
_cell.angle_gamma   90.00
#
_symmetry.space_group_name_H-M   'P 1'
#
loop_
_entity.id
_entity.type
_entity.pdbx_description
1 polymer ?
#
loop_
_entity_poly.entity_id
_entity_poly.type
_entity_poly.pdbx_seq_one_letter_code
_entity_poly.pdbx_strand_id
1 'polypeptide(L)'
;MALPESVIVIPVPLWSGKRTARGFNQAESIARTFMDFQSSSSIQLDTSILVRTRETASQTGLTRHQRRANVRGAFAVVKAEKIKGRSILIVDDVMTTGTTAGECARVLRRAGAKEVFVATVARATKEAGSVLAMAASALSGGTQGHA
;
A
#
# COMPACT_ATOMS: atom_id res chain seq x y z
N MET A 1 -12.93 6.93 9.95
CA MET A 1 -11.71 7.73 10.12
C MET A 1 -11.51 8.60 8.89
N ALA A 2 -11.41 9.89 9.08
CA ALA A 2 -11.20 10.82 7.99
C ALA A 2 -9.72 10.84 7.59
N LEU A 3 -9.44 10.86 6.29
CA LEU A 3 -8.08 11.06 5.78
C LEU A 3 -7.65 12.51 6.00
N PRO A 4 -6.33 12.77 6.14
CA PRO A 4 -5.80 14.13 6.15
C PRO A 4 -6.20 14.92 4.90
N GLU A 5 -6.16 16.23 4.99
CA GLU A 5 -6.52 17.10 3.86
C GLU A 5 -5.64 16.91 2.64
N SER A 6 -4.36 16.56 2.84
CA SER A 6 -3.41 16.31 1.75
C SER A 6 -2.82 14.92 1.89
N VAL A 7 -3.01 14.08 0.88
CA VAL A 7 -2.59 12.68 0.89
C VAL A 7 -2.01 12.31 -0.46
N ILE A 8 -0.92 11.55 -0.45
CA ILE A 8 -0.40 10.88 -1.64
C ILE A 8 -0.86 9.43 -1.60
N VAL A 9 -1.58 9.02 -2.63
CA VAL A 9 -2.06 7.65 -2.80
C VAL A 9 -0.99 6.86 -3.55
N ILE A 10 -0.53 5.78 -2.95
CA ILE A 10 0.53 4.92 -3.51
C ILE A 10 0.00 3.48 -3.57
N PRO A 11 -0.21 2.93 -4.77
CA PRO A 11 -0.56 1.52 -4.87
C PRO A 11 0.66 0.64 -4.59
N VAL A 12 0.43 -0.50 -3.95
CA VAL A 12 1.48 -1.52 -3.76
C VAL A 12 1.96 -1.97 -5.13
N PRO A 13 3.26 -1.84 -5.42
CA PRO A 13 3.79 -2.19 -6.74
C PRO A 13 3.94 -3.69 -6.91
N LEU A 14 3.75 -4.16 -8.14
CA LEU A 14 4.12 -5.51 -8.54
C LEU A 14 5.60 -5.56 -8.96
N TRP A 15 6.18 -6.76 -8.84
CA TRP A 15 7.44 -7.05 -9.51
C TRP A 15 7.22 -6.96 -11.03
N SER A 16 8.14 -6.32 -11.74
CA SER A 16 7.97 -6.03 -13.17
C SER A 16 7.68 -7.26 -14.03
N GLY A 17 8.27 -8.41 -13.72
CA GLY A 17 8.00 -9.67 -14.40
C GLY A 17 6.55 -10.13 -14.24
N LYS A 18 5.99 -10.01 -13.04
CA LYS A 18 4.58 -10.35 -12.80
C LYS A 18 3.61 -9.36 -13.45
N ARG A 19 3.98 -8.09 -13.51
CA ARG A 19 3.17 -7.08 -14.21
C ARG A 19 3.03 -7.42 -15.68
N THR A 20 4.12 -7.84 -16.31
CA THR A 20 4.13 -8.26 -17.71
C THR A 20 3.23 -9.47 -17.92
N ALA A 21 3.32 -10.48 -17.04
CA ALA A 21 2.51 -11.70 -17.14
C ALA A 21 1.02 -11.44 -16.91
N ARG A 22 0.64 -10.55 -16.00
CA ARG A 22 -0.74 -10.21 -15.67
C ARG A 22 -1.33 -9.13 -16.57
N GLY A 23 -0.51 -8.35 -17.26
CA GLY A 23 -0.92 -7.22 -18.07
C GLY A 23 -1.24 -5.95 -17.29
N PHE A 24 -1.47 -6.00 -15.98
CA PHE A 24 -1.78 -4.82 -15.16
C PHE A 24 -1.53 -5.07 -13.66
N ASN A 25 -1.37 -3.98 -12.92
CA ASN A 25 -1.32 -3.99 -11.45
C ASN A 25 -2.73 -3.70 -10.90
N GLN A 26 -3.30 -4.67 -10.19
CA GLN A 26 -4.66 -4.55 -9.66
C GLN A 26 -4.77 -3.46 -8.59
N ALA A 27 -3.78 -3.31 -7.73
CA ALA A 27 -3.75 -2.23 -6.73
C ALA A 27 -3.73 -0.85 -7.40
N GLU A 28 -2.97 -0.70 -8.48
CA GLU A 28 -2.95 0.53 -9.27
C GLU A 28 -4.32 0.83 -9.90
N SER A 29 -4.99 -0.18 -10.45
CA SER A 29 -6.33 -0.02 -11.02
C SER A 29 -7.34 0.42 -9.97
N ILE A 30 -7.26 -0.14 -8.77
CA ILE A 30 -8.11 0.26 -7.63
C ILE A 30 -7.82 1.71 -7.23
N ALA A 31 -6.56 2.07 -7.14
CA ALA A 31 -6.15 3.44 -6.78
C ALA A 31 -6.65 4.46 -7.81
N ARG A 32 -6.57 4.16 -9.09
CA ARG A 32 -7.08 5.03 -10.16
C ARG A 32 -8.60 5.18 -10.09
N THR A 33 -9.31 4.09 -9.84
CA THR A 33 -10.76 4.13 -9.64
C THR A 33 -11.13 5.00 -8.43
N PHE A 34 -10.39 4.86 -7.33
CA PHE A 34 -10.57 5.71 -6.17
C PHE A 34 -10.38 7.20 -6.52
N MET A 35 -9.36 7.53 -7.31
CA MET A 35 -9.11 8.90 -7.72
C MET A 35 -10.24 9.48 -8.56
N ASP A 36 -10.95 8.67 -9.35
CA ASP A 36 -12.09 9.10 -10.16
C ASP A 36 -13.26 9.60 -9.30
N PHE A 37 -13.37 9.13 -8.06
CA PHE A 37 -14.40 9.56 -7.11
C PHE A 37 -13.96 10.72 -6.23
N GLN A 38 -12.72 11.19 -6.35
CA GLN A 38 -12.19 12.29 -5.56
C GLN A 38 -12.24 13.58 -6.37
N SER A 39 -12.84 14.62 -5.79
CA SER A 39 -12.85 15.96 -6.39
C SER A 39 -11.76 16.86 -5.81
N SER A 40 -11.06 16.41 -4.79
CA SER A 40 -10.03 17.22 -4.12
C SER A 40 -8.69 17.13 -4.84
N SER A 41 -8.12 18.30 -5.16
CA SER A 41 -6.77 18.37 -5.75
C SER A 41 -5.66 18.10 -4.73
N SER A 42 -5.98 18.02 -3.45
CA SER A 42 -5.02 17.72 -2.39
C SER A 42 -4.76 16.21 -2.21
N ILE A 43 -5.51 15.37 -2.91
CA ILE A 43 -5.29 13.93 -2.96
C ILE A 43 -4.67 13.61 -4.32
N GLN A 44 -3.45 13.10 -4.32
CA GLN A 44 -2.68 12.83 -5.52
C GLN A 44 -2.28 11.37 -5.59
N LEU A 45 -2.34 10.79 -6.78
CA LEU A 45 -1.84 9.44 -7.05
C LEU A 45 -0.41 9.54 -7.58
N ASP A 46 0.50 8.75 -7.00
CA ASP A 46 1.86 8.64 -7.52
C ASP A 46 2.29 7.16 -7.52
N THR A 47 2.57 6.63 -8.70
CA THR A 47 2.99 5.24 -8.90
C THR A 47 4.51 5.11 -9.04
N SER A 48 5.26 6.19 -8.91
CA SER A 48 6.70 6.23 -9.17
C SER A 48 7.56 6.23 -7.92
N ILE A 49 6.97 6.37 -6.73
CA ILE A 49 7.70 6.56 -5.47
C ILE A 49 8.15 5.23 -4.86
N LEU A 50 7.24 4.27 -4.81
CA LEU A 50 7.48 2.97 -4.21
C LEU A 50 7.69 1.94 -5.31
N VAL A 51 8.78 1.20 -5.21
CA VAL A 51 9.12 0.15 -6.19
C VAL A 51 9.35 -1.18 -5.50
N ARG A 52 9.10 -2.27 -6.21
CA ARG A 52 9.45 -3.60 -5.77
C ARG A 52 10.83 -3.94 -6.30
N THR A 53 11.75 -4.31 -5.41
CA THR A 53 13.16 -4.50 -5.76
C THR A 53 13.49 -5.91 -6.20
N ARG A 54 12.63 -6.88 -5.89
CA ARG A 54 12.81 -8.27 -6.25
C ARG A 54 11.49 -9.02 -6.28
N GLU A 55 11.47 -10.16 -6.94
CA GLU A 55 10.36 -11.08 -6.84
C GLU A 55 10.34 -11.72 -5.45
N THR A 56 9.16 -11.91 -4.90
CA THR A 56 8.96 -12.64 -3.65
C THR A 56 8.21 -13.93 -3.92
N ALA A 57 8.50 -14.97 -3.15
CA ALA A 57 7.79 -16.23 -3.24
C ALA A 57 6.31 -16.05 -2.89
N SER A 58 5.46 -16.97 -3.39
CA SER A 58 4.06 -16.99 -2.98
C SER A 58 3.95 -17.07 -1.46
N GLN A 59 3.04 -16.29 -0.87
CA GLN A 59 2.82 -16.29 0.56
C GLN A 59 1.90 -17.43 1.03
N THR A 60 1.38 -18.21 0.10
CA THR A 60 0.53 -19.36 0.39
C THR A 60 1.32 -20.43 1.15
N GLY A 61 0.78 -20.87 2.30
CA GLY A 61 1.43 -21.89 3.12
C GLY A 61 2.56 -21.40 4.02
N LEU A 62 2.90 -20.13 3.98
CA LEU A 62 3.93 -19.56 4.86
C LEU A 62 3.35 -19.21 6.24
N THR A 63 4.15 -19.38 7.29
CA THR A 63 3.85 -18.85 8.61
C THR A 63 3.94 -17.32 8.60
N ARG A 64 3.42 -16.67 9.63
CA ARG A 64 3.54 -15.21 9.76
C ARG A 64 4.99 -14.74 9.75
N HIS A 65 5.87 -15.46 10.45
CA HIS A 65 7.30 -15.17 10.46
C HIS A 65 7.93 -15.32 9.08
N GLN A 66 7.61 -16.39 8.37
CA GLN A 66 8.09 -16.64 7.01
C GLN A 66 7.59 -15.58 6.02
N ARG A 67 6.34 -15.11 6.17
CA ARG A 67 5.79 -14.04 5.33
C ARG A 67 6.54 -12.73 5.52
N ARG A 68 6.87 -12.38 6.77
CA ARG A 68 7.68 -11.19 7.07
C ARG A 68 9.07 -11.28 6.46
N ALA A 69 9.74 -12.41 6.62
CA ALA A 69 11.06 -12.65 6.03
C ALA A 69 11.02 -12.60 4.49
N ASN A 70 9.95 -13.13 3.90
CA ASN A 70 9.76 -13.17 2.45
C ASN A 70 9.70 -11.75 1.83
N VAL A 71 9.01 -10.81 2.48
CA VAL A 71 8.84 -9.45 1.94
C VAL A 71 9.85 -8.43 2.47
N ARG A 72 10.65 -8.80 3.48
CA ARG A 72 11.62 -7.87 4.06
C ARG A 72 12.63 -7.42 3.00
N GLY A 73 12.76 -6.11 2.83
CA GLY A 73 13.65 -5.53 1.82
C GLY A 73 13.17 -5.66 0.38
N ALA A 74 11.95 -6.15 0.15
CA ALA A 74 11.41 -6.30 -1.20
C ALA A 74 10.88 -4.99 -1.80
N PHE A 75 10.79 -3.92 -1.02
CA PHE A 75 10.28 -2.63 -1.44
C PHE A 75 11.29 -1.53 -1.11
N ALA A 76 11.36 -0.54 -1.97
CA ALA A 76 12.22 0.63 -1.77
C ALA A 76 11.51 1.92 -2.19
N VAL A 77 11.88 3.01 -1.52
CA VAL A 77 11.43 4.35 -1.89
C VAL A 77 12.50 4.99 -2.76
N VAL A 78 12.13 5.40 -3.98
CA VAL A 78 13.09 5.97 -4.94
C VAL A 78 12.99 7.49 -5.08
N LYS A 79 11.96 8.11 -4.52
CA LYS A 79 11.76 9.57 -4.58
C LYS A 79 11.34 10.09 -3.21
N ALA A 80 12.23 9.91 -2.23
CA ALA A 80 11.97 10.27 -0.83
C ALA A 80 11.59 11.74 -0.65
N GLU A 81 12.11 12.63 -1.48
CA GLU A 81 11.80 14.06 -1.43
C GLU A 81 10.33 14.38 -1.67
N LYS A 82 9.61 13.49 -2.36
CA LYS A 82 8.17 13.68 -2.62
C LYS A 82 7.29 13.36 -1.43
N ILE A 83 7.77 12.54 -0.49
CA ILE A 83 6.94 12.05 0.62
C ILE A 83 7.36 12.62 1.98
N LYS A 84 8.45 13.32 2.05
CA LYS A 84 8.96 13.86 3.32
C LYS A 84 7.92 14.76 3.98
N GLY A 85 7.53 14.42 5.19
CA GLY A 85 6.50 15.17 5.94
C GLY A 85 5.09 15.03 5.40
N ARG A 86 4.84 14.14 4.44
CA ARG A 86 3.54 13.95 3.81
C ARG A 86 2.80 12.73 4.39
N SER A 87 1.49 12.81 4.34
CA SER A 87 0.62 11.67 4.66
C SER A 87 0.44 10.79 3.43
N ILE A 88 0.56 9.49 3.62
CA ILE A 88 0.51 8.49 2.55
C ILE A 88 -0.67 7.55 2.76
N LEU A 89 -1.38 7.23 1.69
CA LEU A 89 -2.36 6.16 1.66
C LEU A 89 -1.86 5.05 0.73
N ILE A 90 -1.51 3.91 1.30
CA ILE A 90 -1.17 2.71 0.54
C ILE A 90 -2.46 2.02 0.13
N VAL A 91 -2.56 1.63 -1.14
CA VAL A 91 -3.67 0.84 -1.67
C VAL A 91 -3.17 -0.54 -2.06
N ASP A 92 -3.84 -1.57 -1.55
CA ASP A 92 -3.60 -2.96 -1.90
C ASP A 92 -4.93 -3.64 -2.26
N ASP A 93 -4.89 -4.71 -3.06
CA ASP A 93 -6.11 -5.39 -3.49
C ASP A 93 -6.67 -6.32 -2.40
N VAL A 94 -5.83 -7.10 -1.77
CA VAL A 94 -6.20 -8.02 -0.69
C VAL A 94 -5.18 -7.94 0.43
N MET A 95 -5.64 -7.68 1.63
CA MET A 95 -4.79 -7.76 2.82
C MET A 95 -5.22 -8.96 3.66
N THR A 96 -4.46 -10.05 3.61
CA THR A 96 -4.70 -11.22 4.44
C THR A 96 -4.11 -11.07 5.83
N THR A 97 -2.85 -10.64 5.92
CA THR A 97 -2.12 -10.48 7.21
C THR A 97 -1.52 -9.09 7.39
N GLY A 98 -1.56 -8.26 6.38
CA GLY A 98 -0.93 -6.94 6.40
C GLY A 98 0.59 -6.96 6.27
N THR A 99 1.20 -8.10 5.99
CA THR A 99 2.65 -8.24 5.94
C THR A 99 3.26 -7.39 4.80
N THR A 100 2.69 -7.46 3.61
CA THR A 100 3.14 -6.67 2.45
C THR A 100 2.92 -5.17 2.71
N ALA A 101 1.72 -4.79 3.11
CA ALA A 101 1.41 -3.39 3.42
C ALA A 101 2.26 -2.87 4.58
N GLY A 102 2.50 -3.70 5.59
CA GLY A 102 3.37 -3.36 6.71
C GLY A 102 4.81 -3.06 6.29
N GLU A 103 5.36 -3.84 5.37
CA GLU A 103 6.70 -3.59 4.84
C GLU A 103 6.74 -2.31 4.01
N CYS A 104 5.75 -2.07 3.17
CA CYS A 104 5.62 -0.82 2.42
C CYS A 104 5.55 0.38 3.38
N ALA A 105 4.74 0.29 4.42
CA ALA A 105 4.61 1.35 5.42
C ALA A 105 5.94 1.60 6.15
N ARG A 106 6.67 0.55 6.47
CA ARG A 106 7.97 0.66 7.15
C ARG A 106 8.97 1.46 6.30
N VAL A 107 9.10 1.11 5.02
CA VAL A 107 10.07 1.81 4.15
C VAL A 107 9.65 3.25 3.87
N LEU A 108 8.36 3.52 3.74
CA LEU A 108 7.84 4.87 3.54
C LEU A 108 8.09 5.75 4.76
N ARG A 109 7.87 5.25 5.97
CA ARG A 109 8.17 5.99 7.20
C ARG A 109 9.66 6.26 7.36
N ARG A 110 10.50 5.28 7.08
CA ARG A 110 11.95 5.47 7.12
C ARG A 110 12.42 6.52 6.13
N ALA A 111 11.72 6.67 5.02
CA ALA A 111 12.02 7.67 4.01
C ALA A 111 11.48 9.06 4.37
N GLY A 112 10.74 9.22 5.46
CA GLY A 112 10.30 10.50 5.97
C GLY A 112 8.81 10.78 5.89
N ALA A 113 7.96 9.82 5.54
CA ALA A 113 6.52 10.00 5.57
C ALA A 113 6.05 10.34 6.98
N LYS A 114 5.14 11.29 7.09
CA LYS A 114 4.56 11.72 8.38
C LYS A 114 3.64 10.65 8.96
N GLU A 115 2.76 10.12 8.14
CA GLU A 115 1.77 9.10 8.49
C GLU A 115 1.57 8.17 7.31
N VAL A 116 1.27 6.91 7.57
CA VAL A 116 0.93 5.95 6.53
C VAL A 116 -0.36 5.25 6.89
N PHE A 117 -1.34 5.34 6.01
CA PHE A 117 -2.62 4.63 6.08
C PHE A 117 -2.63 3.52 5.04
N VAL A 118 -3.43 2.50 5.28
CA VAL A 118 -3.61 1.40 4.33
C VAL A 118 -5.08 1.24 4.00
N ALA A 119 -5.40 1.21 2.72
CA ALA A 119 -6.72 0.87 2.23
C ALA A 119 -6.65 -0.42 1.43
N THR A 120 -7.57 -1.32 1.71
CA THR A 120 -7.70 -2.57 0.96
C THR A 120 -9.14 -2.71 0.48
N VAL A 121 -9.31 -3.40 -0.64
CA VAL A 121 -10.63 -3.77 -1.15
C VAL A 121 -10.90 -5.19 -0.69
N ALA A 122 -11.84 -5.36 0.25
CA ALA A 122 -12.31 -6.67 0.61
C ALA A 122 -13.12 -7.23 -0.55
N ARG A 123 -12.74 -8.40 -1.08
CA ARG A 123 -13.59 -9.12 -2.00
C ARG A 123 -14.85 -9.54 -1.25
N ALA A 124 -16.00 -9.02 -1.68
CA ALA A 124 -17.27 -9.58 -1.28
C ALA A 124 -17.32 -11.04 -1.76
N THR A 125 -17.71 -11.94 -0.86
CA THR A 125 -18.03 -13.32 -1.23
C THR A 125 -19.12 -13.34 -2.29
N LYS A 126 -19.18 -14.39 -3.09
CA LYS A 126 -20.05 -14.52 -4.28
C LYS A 126 -21.54 -14.22 -4.07
N GLU A 127 -21.99 -14.10 -2.82
CA GLU A 127 -23.42 -13.90 -2.49
C GLU A 127 -23.80 -12.43 -2.25
N ALA A 128 -22.85 -11.54 -2.13
CA ALA A 128 -23.10 -10.16 -1.73
C ALA A 128 -22.71 -9.16 -2.80
N GLY A 129 -23.06 -9.31 -4.01
CA GLY A 129 -22.77 -8.35 -5.10
C GLY A 129 -21.72 -7.28 -4.70
N SER A 130 -20.80 -6.96 -5.51
CA SER A 130 -19.62 -6.14 -5.23
C SER A 130 -19.88 -4.93 -4.31
N VAL A 131 -19.76 -5.11 -3.01
CA VAL A 131 -19.68 -4.02 -2.06
C VAL A 131 -18.20 -3.73 -1.87
N LEU A 132 -17.75 -2.62 -2.44
CA LEU A 132 -16.46 -2.03 -2.15
C LEU A 132 -16.47 -1.54 -0.69
N ALA A 133 -16.12 -2.42 0.24
CA ALA A 133 -15.84 -2.00 1.60
C ALA A 133 -14.38 -1.58 1.65
N MET A 134 -14.11 -0.28 1.60
CA MET A 134 -12.79 0.25 1.91
C MET A 134 -12.64 0.29 3.43
N ALA A 135 -11.93 -0.67 3.98
CA ALA A 135 -11.48 -0.60 5.35
C ALA A 135 -10.13 0.15 5.38
N ALA A 136 -10.15 1.41 5.80
CA ALA A 136 -8.92 2.13 6.07
C ALA A 136 -8.44 1.76 7.46
N SER A 137 -7.33 1.05 7.55
CA SER A 137 -6.65 0.77 8.80
C SER A 137 -5.47 1.72 8.94
N ALA A 138 -5.47 2.52 9.99
CA ALA A 138 -4.28 3.27 10.35
C ALA A 138 -3.27 2.28 10.94
N LEU A 139 -2.20 2.02 10.23
CA LEU A 139 -1.05 1.38 10.82
C LEU A 139 -0.31 2.45 11.63
N SER A 140 -0.84 2.73 12.81
CA SER A 140 -0.08 3.46 13.80
C SER A 140 1.03 2.54 14.29
N GLY A 141 2.12 2.52 13.58
CA GLY A 141 3.37 2.15 14.20
C GLY A 141 3.67 3.24 15.20
N GLY A 142 3.16 3.10 16.39
CA GLY A 142 3.60 3.89 17.49
C GLY A 142 5.07 3.59 17.69
N THR A 143 5.92 4.33 17.03
CA THR A 143 7.18 4.62 17.61
C THR A 143 6.81 5.54 18.78
N GLN A 144 6.53 4.95 19.88
CA GLN A 144 6.73 5.64 21.12
C GLN A 144 8.22 5.92 21.15
N GLY A 145 8.57 7.06 20.58
CA GLY A 145 9.90 7.58 20.79
C GLY A 145 10.01 7.89 22.25
N HIS A 146 10.57 6.97 22.98
CA HIS A 146 11.08 7.32 24.27
C HIS A 146 12.35 8.11 24.02
N ALA A 147 12.20 9.41 24.10
CA ALA A 147 13.34 10.23 24.32
C ALA A 147 14.02 9.81 25.61
#